data_af31b68a3ba958551075188b1f822776
#
_entry.id   af31b68a3ba958551075188b1f822776
#
_cell.length_a   1.000
_cell.length_b   1.000
_cell.length_c   1.000
_cell.angle_alpha   90.00
_cell.angle_beta   90.00
_cell.angle_gamma   90.00
#
_symmetry.space_group_name_H-M   'P 1'
#
loop_
_entity.id
_entity.type
_entity.pdbx_description
1 polymer ?
#
loop_
_entity_poly.entity_id
_entity_poly.type
_entity_poly.pdbx_seq_one_letter_code
_entity_poly.pdbx_strand_id
1 'polypeptide(L)'
;MDSTQKQNILVVEDNENTRRLLETILRSAGYEVTPAPDAEEGLRILQGDAPVDLVLLDLFLPGADGIQFLRSRAEMEADRQPPVIVVSATEDMDTLRPQLRELGAKMALRKPFDVQELLDGVKQHATKRTGKAGAAAAASAVKAAPAAKPARAKTKGKSTTKS
;
A
#
# COMPACT_ATOMS: atom_id res chain seq x y z
N MET A 1 -22.82 -20.33 4.03
CA MET A 1 -22.03 -20.12 4.41
C MET A 1 -21.34 -19.11 4.07
N ASP A 2 -21.23 -18.21 4.45
CA ASP A 2 -20.72 -17.17 4.35
C ASP A 2 -19.39 -17.20 4.61
N SER A 3 -18.63 -17.56 3.92
CA SER A 3 -17.34 -17.41 4.07
C SER A 3 -17.03 -16.04 3.83
N THR A 4 -17.38 -15.18 4.61
CA THR A 4 -16.96 -13.85 4.48
C THR A 4 -15.49 -13.86 4.74
N GLN A 5 -14.72 -13.96 3.71
CA GLN A 5 -13.31 -13.95 3.85
C GLN A 5 -12.91 -12.64 4.45
N LYS A 6 -12.20 -12.67 5.54
CA LYS A 6 -11.75 -11.45 6.19
C LYS A 6 -10.73 -10.74 5.31
N GLN A 7 -10.74 -9.44 5.39
CA GLN A 7 -9.74 -8.66 4.66
C GLN A 7 -8.40 -8.78 5.37
N ASN A 8 -7.34 -8.85 4.60
CA ASN A 8 -5.98 -9.06 5.11
C ASN A 8 -5.19 -7.76 5.03
N ILE A 9 -4.68 -7.33 6.17
CA ILE A 9 -3.91 -6.09 6.28
C ILE A 9 -2.45 -6.46 6.47
N LEU A 10 -1.59 -5.94 5.60
CA LEU A 10 -0.15 -6.10 5.74
C LEU A 10 0.36 -4.97 6.63
N VAL A 11 1.03 -5.30 7.72
CA VAL A 11 1.57 -4.30 8.63
C VAL A 11 3.07 -4.30 8.52
N VAL A 12 3.65 -3.23 8.00
CA VAL A 12 5.10 -3.09 7.81
C VAL A 12 5.59 -2.13 8.90
N GLU A 13 6.18 -2.68 9.94
CA GLU A 13 6.60 -1.92 11.11
C GLU A 13 7.75 -2.66 11.77
N ASP A 14 8.87 -1.99 11.99
CA ASP A 14 10.05 -2.65 12.54
C ASP A 14 9.99 -2.80 14.06
N ASN A 15 9.29 -1.91 14.75
CA ASN A 15 9.21 -1.99 16.20
C ASN A 15 8.23 -3.10 16.59
N GLU A 16 8.73 -4.10 17.26
CA GLU A 16 7.92 -5.27 17.57
C GLU A 16 6.70 -4.92 18.42
N ASN A 17 6.87 -4.05 19.39
CA ASN A 17 5.75 -3.68 20.26
C ASN A 17 4.65 -2.95 19.50
N THR A 18 5.04 -2.03 18.64
CA THR A 18 4.07 -1.31 17.81
C THR A 18 3.42 -2.25 16.83
N ARG A 19 4.20 -3.16 16.25
CA ARG A 19 3.66 -4.12 15.29
C ARG A 19 2.62 -5.01 15.96
N ARG A 20 2.93 -5.52 17.15
CA ARG A 20 2.00 -6.37 17.88
C ARG A 20 0.75 -5.60 18.30
N LEU A 21 0.91 -4.35 18.66
CA LEU A 21 -0.22 -3.51 19.02
C LEU A 21 -1.15 -3.36 17.83
N LEU A 22 -0.60 -3.05 16.66
CA LEU A 22 -1.41 -2.91 15.44
C LEU A 22 -2.09 -4.23 15.10
N GLU A 23 -1.38 -5.35 15.24
CA GLU A 23 -2.00 -6.65 14.99
C GLU A 23 -3.19 -6.88 15.91
N THR A 24 -3.03 -6.57 17.19
CA THR A 24 -4.09 -6.79 18.17
C THR A 24 -5.30 -5.94 17.83
N ILE A 25 -5.07 -4.67 17.53
CA ILE A 25 -6.15 -3.75 17.18
C ILE A 25 -6.91 -4.25 15.97
N LEU A 26 -6.18 -4.61 14.92
CA LEU A 26 -6.82 -5.00 13.66
C LEU A 26 -7.54 -6.33 13.78
N ARG A 27 -6.93 -7.29 14.47
CA ARG A 27 -7.59 -8.59 14.64
C ARG A 27 -8.84 -8.46 15.49
N SER A 28 -8.81 -7.60 16.49
CA SER A 28 -10.00 -7.35 17.30
C SER A 28 -11.11 -6.73 16.49
N ALA A 29 -10.76 -6.01 15.45
CA ALA A 29 -11.74 -5.38 14.58
C ALA A 29 -12.21 -6.31 13.45
N GLY A 30 -11.72 -7.54 13.39
CA GLY A 30 -12.20 -8.51 12.43
C GLY A 30 -11.35 -8.71 11.21
N TYR A 31 -10.14 -8.14 11.18
CA TYR A 31 -9.26 -8.28 10.03
C TYR A 31 -8.25 -9.42 10.24
N GLU A 32 -7.75 -9.96 9.16
CA GLU A 32 -6.57 -10.80 9.21
C GLU A 32 -5.37 -9.87 9.13
N VAL A 33 -4.24 -10.27 9.68
CA VAL A 33 -3.05 -9.43 9.66
C VAL A 33 -1.85 -10.25 9.27
N THR A 34 -1.06 -9.72 8.34
CA THR A 34 0.22 -10.30 7.97
C THR A 34 1.29 -9.30 8.40
N PRO A 35 2.11 -9.63 9.39
CA PRO A 35 3.12 -8.69 9.86
C PRO A 35 4.39 -8.81 9.03
N ALA A 36 5.08 -7.69 8.84
CA ALA A 36 6.36 -7.66 8.18
C ALA A 36 7.28 -6.73 8.98
N PRO A 37 8.45 -7.19 9.38
CA PRO A 37 9.34 -6.39 10.22
C PRO A 37 10.11 -5.32 9.44
N ASP A 38 10.11 -5.40 8.13
CA ASP A 38 10.82 -4.42 7.34
C ASP A 38 10.21 -4.33 5.93
N ALA A 39 10.72 -3.39 5.16
CA ALA A 39 10.18 -3.13 3.83
C ALA A 39 10.43 -4.29 2.87
N GLU A 40 11.56 -4.96 3.01
CA GLU A 40 11.89 -6.04 2.11
C GLU A 40 10.91 -7.19 2.26
N GLU A 41 10.61 -7.56 3.49
CA GLU A 41 9.64 -8.61 3.74
C GLU A 41 8.25 -8.17 3.28
N GLY A 42 7.88 -6.91 3.49
CA GLY A 42 6.61 -6.39 3.03
C GLY A 42 6.47 -6.48 1.52
N LEU A 43 7.52 -6.12 0.80
CA LEU A 43 7.49 -6.21 -0.67
C LEU A 43 7.43 -7.65 -1.14
N ARG A 44 8.14 -8.54 -0.45
CA ARG A 44 8.11 -9.95 -0.79
C ARG A 44 6.70 -10.50 -0.66
N ILE A 45 6.00 -10.10 0.40
CA ILE A 45 4.61 -10.52 0.60
C ILE A 45 3.72 -9.99 -0.51
N LEU A 46 3.90 -8.73 -0.91
CA LEU A 46 3.08 -8.17 -1.99
C LEU A 46 3.33 -8.85 -3.33
N GLN A 47 4.54 -9.36 -3.53
CA GLN A 47 4.87 -10.05 -4.77
C GLN A 47 4.33 -11.46 -4.81
N GLY A 48 3.91 -11.99 -3.66
CA GLY A 48 3.38 -13.34 -3.59
C GLY A 48 1.93 -13.40 -4.03
N ASP A 49 1.32 -14.56 -3.82
CA ASP A 49 -0.03 -14.78 -4.28
C ASP A 49 -1.10 -14.49 -3.24
N ALA A 50 -0.71 -14.32 -1.99
CA ALA A 50 -1.68 -14.06 -0.92
C ALA A 50 -2.31 -12.69 -1.11
N PRO A 51 -3.61 -12.56 -0.97
CA PRO A 51 -4.23 -11.26 -1.17
C PRO A 51 -3.91 -10.33 -0.01
N VAL A 52 -3.60 -9.09 -0.33
CA VAL A 52 -3.40 -8.02 0.64
C VAL A 52 -4.39 -6.93 0.28
N ASP A 53 -5.25 -6.59 1.23
CA ASP A 53 -6.31 -5.63 0.96
C ASP A 53 -5.95 -4.22 1.36
N LEU A 54 -4.93 -4.06 2.19
CA LEU A 54 -4.43 -2.75 2.59
C LEU A 54 -3.09 -2.92 3.27
N VAL A 55 -2.23 -1.92 3.18
CA VAL A 55 -0.93 -1.90 3.85
C VAL A 55 -0.90 -0.78 4.88
N LEU A 56 -0.49 -1.10 6.10
CA LEU A 56 -0.13 -0.09 7.08
C LEU A 56 1.39 -0.01 7.06
N LEU A 57 1.93 1.16 6.84
CA LEU A 57 3.35 1.34 6.58
C LEU A 57 3.97 2.40 7.48
N ASP A 58 5.05 2.05 8.17
CA ASP A 58 5.86 3.04 8.86
C ASP A 58 6.88 3.59 7.85
N LEU A 59 7.13 4.88 7.91
CA LEU A 59 8.08 5.49 7.00
C LEU A 59 9.52 5.24 7.41
N PHE A 60 9.77 5.11 8.71
CA PHE A 60 11.13 4.95 9.18
C PHE A 60 11.42 3.49 9.47
N LEU A 61 11.97 2.79 8.50
CA LEU A 61 12.28 1.38 8.61
C LEU A 61 13.78 1.19 8.41
N PRO A 62 14.38 0.19 9.04
CA PRO A 62 15.80 -0.05 8.85
C PRO A 62 16.07 -0.55 7.43
N GLY A 63 17.17 -0.13 6.89
CA GLY A 63 17.61 -0.61 5.59
C GLY A 63 16.97 0.12 4.41
N ALA A 64 15.67 0.07 4.33
CA ALA A 64 14.96 0.75 3.25
C ALA A 64 13.81 1.48 3.88
N ASP A 65 13.67 2.75 3.61
CA ASP A 65 12.63 3.53 4.27
C ASP A 65 11.27 3.30 3.61
N GLY A 66 10.23 3.81 4.24
CA GLY A 66 8.88 3.62 3.75
C GLY A 66 8.63 4.28 2.41
N ILE A 67 9.35 5.36 2.11
CA ILE A 67 9.22 6.01 0.81
C ILE A 67 9.70 5.05 -0.28
N GLN A 68 10.81 4.35 -0.02
CA GLN A 68 11.32 3.37 -0.95
C GLN A 68 10.30 2.24 -1.16
N PHE A 69 9.67 1.80 -0.08
CA PHE A 69 8.62 0.79 -0.19
C PHE A 69 7.51 1.28 -1.11
N LEU A 70 7.07 2.52 -0.92
CA LEU A 70 5.99 3.08 -1.75
C LEU A 70 6.39 3.16 -3.22
N ARG A 71 7.64 3.53 -3.48
CA ARG A 71 8.12 3.59 -4.87
C ARG A 71 8.13 2.21 -5.50
N SER A 72 8.65 1.22 -4.78
CA SER A 72 8.71 -0.14 -5.29
C SER A 72 7.31 -0.69 -5.55
N ARG A 73 6.38 -0.39 -4.63
CA ARG A 73 5.00 -0.82 -4.81
C ARG A 73 4.40 -0.17 -6.05
N ALA A 74 4.70 1.10 -6.30
CA ALA A 74 4.14 1.82 -7.43
C ALA A 74 4.63 1.27 -8.77
N GLU A 75 5.73 0.53 -8.74
CA GLU A 75 6.23 -0.09 -9.97
C GLU A 75 5.61 -1.44 -10.23
N MET A 76 4.84 -1.97 -9.29
CA MET A 76 4.16 -3.24 -9.50
C MET A 76 2.96 -3.04 -10.41
N GLU A 77 2.42 -4.12 -10.91
CA GLU A 77 1.22 -4.04 -11.72
C GLU A 77 0.06 -3.48 -10.90
N ALA A 78 -0.80 -2.74 -11.54
CA ALA A 78 -1.88 -2.02 -10.85
C ALA A 78 -2.71 -2.94 -9.96
N ASP A 79 -2.95 -4.17 -10.38
CA ASP A 79 -3.74 -5.10 -9.62
C ASP A 79 -2.99 -5.64 -8.39
N ARG A 80 -1.71 -5.31 -8.26
CA ARG A 80 -0.93 -5.73 -7.11
C ARG A 80 -0.58 -4.55 -6.21
N GLN A 81 -1.28 -3.44 -6.34
CA GLN A 81 -1.01 -2.26 -5.56
C GLN A 81 -2.14 -1.99 -4.57
N PRO A 82 -2.15 -2.67 -3.41
CA PRO A 82 -3.19 -2.37 -2.43
C PRO A 82 -3.04 -0.96 -1.90
N PRO A 83 -4.11 -0.36 -1.39
CA PRO A 83 -4.01 0.97 -0.81
C PRO A 83 -3.09 0.95 0.41
N VAL A 84 -2.48 2.08 0.69
CA VAL A 84 -1.52 2.21 1.79
C VAL A 84 -1.98 3.31 2.74
N ILE A 85 -1.93 3.02 4.03
CA ILE A 85 -2.08 4.02 5.07
C ILE A 85 -0.73 4.12 5.75
N VAL A 86 -0.17 5.32 5.80
CA VAL A 86 1.12 5.55 6.44
C VAL A 86 0.88 5.87 7.91
N VAL A 87 1.65 5.25 8.82
CA VAL A 87 1.56 5.52 10.24
C VAL A 87 2.97 5.75 10.72
N SER A 88 3.33 6.98 11.06
CA SER A 88 4.71 7.31 11.36
C SER A 88 4.82 8.36 12.44
N ALA A 89 5.94 8.36 13.14
CA ALA A 89 6.20 9.31 14.21
C ALA A 89 6.81 10.62 13.72
N THR A 90 6.98 10.79 12.43
CA THR A 90 7.67 11.97 11.92
C THR A 90 6.89 13.25 12.21
N GLU A 91 7.61 14.30 12.54
CA GLU A 91 7.00 15.58 12.73
C GLU A 91 6.78 16.28 11.40
N ASP A 92 7.39 15.79 10.34
CA ASP A 92 7.26 16.41 9.03
C ASP A 92 6.11 15.83 8.22
N MET A 93 5.18 15.16 8.90
CA MET A 93 4.10 14.47 8.20
C MET A 93 3.35 15.39 7.24
N ASP A 94 3.07 16.62 7.66
CA ASP A 94 2.30 17.52 6.82
C ASP A 94 3.07 17.92 5.56
N THR A 95 4.39 18.06 5.67
CA THR A 95 5.23 18.36 4.53
C THR A 95 5.30 17.17 3.58
N LEU A 96 5.25 15.97 4.14
CA LEU A 96 5.37 14.76 3.32
C LEU A 96 4.05 14.34 2.68
N ARG A 97 2.92 14.79 3.19
CA ARG A 97 1.63 14.33 2.69
C ARG A 97 1.47 14.42 1.17
N PRO A 98 1.86 15.52 0.50
CA PRO A 98 1.70 15.54 -0.96
C PRO A 98 2.51 14.45 -1.66
N GLN A 99 3.75 14.25 -1.22
CA GLN A 99 4.59 13.22 -1.81
C GLN A 99 4.02 11.83 -1.55
N LEU A 100 3.56 11.59 -0.32
CA LEU A 100 2.99 10.31 0.02
C LEU A 100 1.75 10.01 -0.83
N ARG A 101 0.93 11.03 -1.05
CA ARG A 101 -0.25 10.86 -1.87
C ARG A 101 0.11 10.53 -3.31
N GLU A 102 1.13 11.19 -3.85
CA GLU A 102 1.56 10.90 -5.20
C GLU A 102 2.07 9.47 -5.34
N LEU A 103 2.63 8.93 -4.26
CA LEU A 103 3.14 7.58 -4.27
C LEU A 103 2.07 6.54 -3.93
N GLY A 104 0.82 6.97 -3.76
CA GLY A 104 -0.28 6.04 -3.60
C GLY A 104 -0.80 5.87 -2.19
N ALA A 105 -0.28 6.64 -1.22
CA ALA A 105 -0.82 6.55 0.14
C ALA A 105 -2.19 7.21 0.18
N LYS A 106 -3.14 6.53 0.77
CA LYS A 106 -4.50 7.05 0.87
C LYS A 106 -4.70 7.87 2.13
N MET A 107 -3.87 7.67 3.13
CA MET A 107 -4.03 8.34 4.39
C MET A 107 -2.70 8.32 5.11
N ALA A 108 -2.45 9.30 5.96
CA ALA A 108 -1.23 9.35 6.75
C ALA A 108 -1.60 9.75 8.17
N LEU A 109 -1.22 8.91 9.12
CA LEU A 109 -1.48 9.13 10.54
C LEU A 109 -0.18 9.34 11.27
N ARG A 110 -0.17 10.29 12.21
CA ARG A 110 1.01 10.54 13.02
C ARG A 110 0.90 9.73 14.30
N LYS A 111 2.00 9.15 14.74
CA LYS A 111 2.06 8.48 16.03
C LYS A 111 2.29 9.53 17.12
N PRO A 112 1.66 9.41 18.26
CA PRO A 112 0.68 8.39 18.58
C PRO A 112 -0.64 8.67 17.86
N PHE A 113 -1.28 7.62 17.38
CA PHE A 113 -2.47 7.77 16.61
C PHE A 113 -3.69 7.38 17.43
N ASP A 114 -4.85 7.82 17.00
CA ASP A 114 -6.11 7.44 17.63
C ASP A 114 -6.56 6.12 17.01
N VAL A 115 -6.91 5.15 17.86
CA VAL A 115 -7.29 3.82 17.39
C VAL A 115 -8.52 3.88 16.50
N GLN A 116 -9.48 4.72 16.87
CA GLN A 116 -10.70 4.83 16.08
C GLN A 116 -10.41 5.43 14.71
N GLU A 117 -9.53 6.43 14.68
CA GLU A 117 -9.15 7.03 13.40
C GLU A 117 -8.45 6.01 12.50
N LEU A 118 -7.60 5.19 13.08
CA LEU A 118 -6.94 4.13 12.32
C LEU A 118 -7.96 3.14 11.77
N LEU A 119 -8.89 2.69 12.61
CA LEU A 119 -9.86 1.70 12.18
C LEU A 119 -10.81 2.27 11.14
N ASP A 120 -11.18 3.52 11.28
CA ASP A 120 -12.03 4.17 10.28
C ASP A 120 -11.31 4.27 8.94
N GLY A 121 -10.03 4.60 8.98
CA GLY A 121 -9.23 4.66 7.76
C GLY A 121 -9.11 3.29 7.10
N VAL A 122 -8.87 2.25 7.89
CA VAL A 122 -8.77 0.91 7.36
C VAL A 122 -10.10 0.50 6.73
N LYS A 123 -11.21 0.77 7.43
CA LYS A 123 -12.51 0.41 6.91
C LYS A 123 -12.82 1.14 5.63
N GLN A 124 -12.43 2.40 5.57
CA GLN A 124 -12.72 3.22 4.39
C GLN A 124 -11.89 2.83 3.19
N HIS A 125 -10.63 2.47 3.40
CA HIS A 125 -9.69 2.31 2.29
C HIS A 125 -9.37 0.87 1.93
N ALA A 126 -9.59 -0.09 2.83
CA ALA A 126 -9.27 -1.48 2.50
C ALA A 126 -10.18 -1.98 1.39
N THR A 127 -9.58 -2.51 0.33
CA THR A 127 -10.36 -3.01 -0.77
C THR A 127 -10.20 -4.50 -0.81
N LYS A 128 -11.31 -5.22 -0.88
CA LYS A 128 -11.25 -6.65 -0.87
C LYS A 128 -10.61 -7.14 -2.16
N ARG A 129 -9.55 -7.88 -2.01
CA ARG A 129 -8.84 -8.44 -3.14
C ARG A 129 -8.85 -9.95 -2.98
N THR A 130 -8.93 -10.69 -4.04
CA THR A 130 -9.09 -12.11 -3.94
C THR A 130 -7.91 -12.88 -4.52
N GLY A 131 -6.76 -12.35 -4.43
CA GLY A 131 -5.58 -13.02 -4.94
C GLY A 131 -5.52 -12.90 -6.45
N LYS A 132 -4.80 -13.80 -7.07
CA LYS A 132 -4.53 -13.65 -8.47
C LYS A 132 -5.74 -13.64 -9.35
N ALA A 133 -6.68 -14.50 -9.12
CA ALA A 133 -7.85 -14.56 -9.96
C ALA A 133 -8.72 -13.32 -9.81
N GLY A 134 -8.90 -12.88 -8.59
CA GLY A 134 -9.68 -11.67 -8.37
C GLY A 134 -8.96 -10.44 -8.86
N ALA A 135 -7.66 -10.45 -8.76
CA ALA A 135 -6.87 -9.32 -9.22
C ALA A 135 -7.02 -9.16 -10.73
N ALA A 136 -7.09 -10.24 -11.45
CA ALA A 136 -7.25 -10.15 -12.87
C ALA A 136 -8.58 -9.49 -13.25
N ALA A 137 -9.62 -9.81 -12.53
CA ALA A 137 -10.91 -9.17 -12.79
C ALA A 137 -10.84 -7.69 -12.44
N ALA A 138 -10.21 -7.37 -11.36
CA ALA A 138 -10.09 -5.98 -10.96
C ALA A 138 -9.23 -5.21 -11.95
N ALA A 139 -8.19 -5.82 -12.45
CA ALA A 139 -7.35 -5.17 -13.41
C ALA A 139 -8.11 -4.84 -14.68
N SER A 140 -9.01 -5.72 -15.02
CA SER A 140 -9.81 -5.49 -16.20
C SER A 140 -10.64 -4.22 -16.03
N ALA A 141 -11.15 -4.01 -14.87
CA ALA A 141 -11.94 -2.82 -14.62
C ALA A 141 -11.09 -1.58 -14.59
N VAL A 142 -9.91 -1.70 -14.08
CA VAL A 142 -9.09 -0.56 -13.97
C VAL A 142 -8.39 -0.18 -15.19
N LYS A 143 -8.12 -1.08 -16.07
CA LYS A 143 -7.32 -0.77 -17.13
C LYS A 143 -7.71 0.35 -17.91
N ALA A 144 -8.86 0.70 -17.86
CA ALA A 144 -9.23 1.85 -18.61
C ALA A 144 -8.38 3.00 -18.29
N ALA A 145 -7.97 3.10 -17.12
CA ALA A 145 -7.27 4.23 -16.74
C ALA A 145 -5.93 4.33 -17.25
N PRO A 146 -5.25 3.42 -17.23
CA PRO A 146 -3.90 3.61 -17.44
C PRO A 146 -3.48 3.92 -18.66
N ALA A 147 -4.01 3.77 -19.13
CA ALA A 147 -3.58 3.95 -20.18
C ALA A 147 -2.74 4.86 -20.30
N ALA A 148 -2.89 5.30 -20.05
CA ALA A 148 -2.22 6.13 -20.26
C ALA A 148 -0.92 6.11 -20.41
N LYS A 149 -0.77 6.12 -20.49
CA LYS A 149 0.19 6.19 -20.49
C LYS A 149 0.90 6.34 -21.14
N PRO A 150 0.95 6.31 -21.41
CA PRO A 150 1.70 6.38 -21.92
C PRO A 150 2.18 6.77 -22.69
N ALA A 151 2.02 6.98 -23.02
CA ALA A 151 2.39 7.25 -23.63
C ALA A 151 3.28 7.77 -23.92
N ARG A 152 3.43 7.93 -23.92
CA ARG A 152 4.11 8.29 -24.06
C ARG A 152 4.89 8.46 -24.73
N ALA A 153 4.91 8.50 -25.02
CA ALA A 153 5.48 8.52 -25.52
C ALA A 153 6.15 8.90 -26.19
N LYS A 154 6.23 9.13 -26.60
CA LYS A 154 6.71 9.35 -27.13
C LYS A 154 7.46 9.76 -27.76
N THR A 155 7.58 9.97 -28.05
CA THR A 155 8.10 10.32 -28.56
C THR A 155 8.79 10.55 -29.21
N LYS A 156 9.00 10.76 -29.77
CA LYS A 156 9.58 11.00 -30.28
C LYS A 156 10.23 11.31 -31.05
N GLY A 157 10.34 11.54 -31.42
CA GLY A 157 10.83 11.64 -32.14
C GLY A 157 11.56 12.17 -32.60
N LYS A 158 11.82 12.43 -33.22
CA LYS A 158 12.38 12.85 -33.65
C LYS A 158 13.07 13.15 -34.39
N SER A 159 13.33 13.36 -34.85
CA SER A 159 13.83 13.53 -35.37
C SER A 159 14.48 13.95 -35.99
N THR A 160 14.78 14.20 -36.57
CA THR A 160 15.31 14.45 -37.13
C THR A 160 15.94 14.92 -37.79
N THR A 161 16.22 15.17 -38.26
CA THR A 161 16.72 15.49 -38.84
C THR A 161 17.35 15.84 -39.48
N LYS A 162 17.59 16.13 -39.98
CA LYS A 162 18.11 16.39 -40.55
C LYS A 162 18.78 16.79 -41.21
N SER A 163 19.00 16.96 -41.50
CA SER A 163 19.63 17.24 -42.23
C SER A 163 19.92 17.49 -42.73
#